data_5e1186dccf2bc26af8db236cb0475ae4
#
_entry.id   5e1186dccf2bc26af8db236cb0475ae4
#
_cell.length_a   1.000
_cell.length_b   1.000
_cell.length_c   1.000
_cell.angle_alpha   90.00
_cell.angle_beta   90.00
_cell.angle_gamma   90.00
#
_symmetry.space_group_name_H-M   'P 1'
#
loop_
_entity.id
_entity.type
_entity.pdbx_description
1 polymer ?
#
loop_
_entity_poly.entity_id
_entity_poly.type
_entity_poly.pdbx_seq_one_letter_code
_entity_poly.pdbx_strand_id
1 'polypeptide(L)'
;LQASRDAFLNAAAFDFSATFFRPRGLDNANGKVLINGLEMNKQITGRPQWGNWGGLNDVQRNREFSMGLKASDYTFGDVAGTTNIIMRASQYRQGGRVSYAASNRSYRGRVMGTYNSGLNKNGWAYAVSAARRFGDGGYQEGTLYDSNSFFASVEKKINDNHSLNLTAFYTPNRRGRSTAITQEQRELKGIRYNPNWGYQDGEIRNSRIREIEEPIFMLNHYWNIGEKTTLNTNIGYQTGTINNSRIDNNGNRNPAGNYYQRLPSYFLRDASPTPYQYQQAYLAREEFVNDGQIPWNTLYDANIDSQGNALRASYILQDDVSKDTQVQFSSILFSELTSNITLNAAVNYRSLKSENYAQVRDLLGSNGFLDIDTFANSESGDGAGDLQTNIAQSDVRNPNRIVGEGDRYKYNFDITADVSSGFAQAQFKYSKVDFYLAASLGATNYQRNGLYENGNYQGGNNSFGESEALSFSTLGFKGGAVYKLTGRHLIDVNAGYLTKAPSIRNSFSNSRQNNNVVEGLVEEKIQNLDVSYIFRSPILKARVTGFYNAMQDQTDINFFFTESIQNEDGGGTFVQEVLTGIESRRAGAEIGIEAQVTPTIKLKGAASMAQYVFTNNPNQYFTSDDFDGPKR
;
A
#
# COMPACT_ATOMS: atom_id res chain seq x y z
N LEU A 1 14.18 7.63 -4.54
CA LEU A 1 14.24 9.10 -4.68
C LEU A 1 15.61 9.66 -4.27
N GLN A 2 16.19 9.23 -3.14
CA GLN A 2 17.56 9.68 -2.71
C GLN A 2 18.64 9.38 -3.74
N ALA A 3 18.49 8.34 -4.56
CA ALA A 3 19.42 8.01 -5.65
C ALA A 3 19.09 8.74 -6.96
N SER A 4 18.09 9.61 -6.98
CA SER A 4 17.74 10.43 -8.14
C SER A 4 18.88 11.39 -8.51
N ARG A 5 19.02 11.68 -9.80
CA ARG A 5 19.91 12.76 -10.28
C ARG A 5 19.30 14.15 -10.13
N ASP A 6 18.04 14.22 -9.75
CA ASP A 6 17.33 15.47 -9.49
C ASP A 6 17.81 16.11 -8.19
N ALA A 7 18.19 17.39 -8.23
CA ALA A 7 18.78 18.09 -7.10
C ALA A 7 17.81 18.22 -5.91
N PHE A 8 16.51 18.43 -6.18
CA PHE A 8 15.49 18.51 -5.13
C PHE A 8 15.23 17.15 -4.51
N LEU A 9 14.85 16.14 -5.31
CA LEU A 9 14.48 14.82 -4.80
C LEU A 9 15.64 14.12 -4.08
N ASN A 10 16.87 14.30 -4.55
CA ASN A 10 18.05 13.72 -3.91
C ASN A 10 18.24 14.24 -2.48
N ALA A 11 17.98 15.53 -2.24
CA ALA A 11 18.10 16.15 -0.92
C ALA A 11 16.82 15.97 -0.08
N ALA A 12 15.64 16.26 -0.65
CA ALA A 12 14.36 16.22 0.08
C ALA A 12 13.93 14.81 0.53
N ALA A 13 14.30 13.77 -0.21
CA ALA A 13 13.99 12.40 0.16
C ALA A 13 14.88 11.84 1.28
N PHE A 14 15.86 12.60 1.78
CA PHE A 14 16.62 12.23 2.97
C PHE A 14 15.83 12.64 4.22
N ASP A 15 15.40 11.64 4.98
CA ASP A 15 14.50 11.82 6.11
C ASP A 15 15.10 11.17 7.37
N PHE A 16 15.17 11.93 8.47
CA PHE A 16 15.66 11.47 9.76
C PHE A 16 14.56 10.82 10.62
N SER A 17 13.30 10.88 10.18
CA SER A 17 12.16 10.40 10.95
C SER A 17 11.71 9.01 10.52
N ALA A 18 10.70 8.46 11.22
CA ALA A 18 10.01 7.23 10.84
C ALA A 18 9.02 7.40 9.67
N THR A 19 8.80 8.62 9.20
CA THR A 19 7.93 8.94 8.06
C THR A 19 8.59 8.64 6.71
N PHE A 20 7.80 8.70 5.65
CA PHE A 20 8.26 8.52 4.28
C PHE A 20 8.00 9.79 3.48
N PHE A 21 9.01 10.24 2.74
CA PHE A 21 8.87 11.34 1.83
C PHE A 21 7.86 10.99 0.71
N ARG A 22 6.83 11.83 0.56
CA ARG A 22 5.83 11.74 -0.50
C ARG A 22 5.99 12.96 -1.42
N PRO A 23 6.36 12.77 -2.69
CA PRO A 23 6.44 13.88 -3.63
C PRO A 23 5.12 14.63 -3.69
N ARG A 24 5.15 15.94 -3.46
CA ARG A 24 3.96 16.83 -3.55
C ARG A 24 2.74 16.36 -2.73
N GLY A 25 2.97 15.66 -1.61
CA GLY A 25 1.92 15.11 -0.76
C GLY A 25 1.05 14.02 -1.42
N LEU A 26 1.44 13.52 -2.59
CA LEU A 26 0.69 12.50 -3.32
C LEU A 26 0.82 11.14 -2.67
N ASP A 27 -0.28 10.38 -2.67
CA ASP A 27 -0.24 8.98 -2.24
C ASP A 27 0.59 8.12 -3.20
N ASN A 28 1.16 7.02 -2.70
CA ASN A 28 1.94 6.08 -3.51
C ASN A 28 1.11 5.40 -4.62
N ALA A 29 -0.22 5.39 -4.51
CA ALA A 29 -1.12 4.91 -5.56
C ALA A 29 -1.11 5.82 -6.82
N ASN A 30 -0.60 7.04 -6.69
CA ASN A 30 -0.44 7.99 -7.80
C ASN A 30 0.94 7.91 -8.47
N GLY A 31 1.75 6.91 -8.14
CA GLY A 31 3.03 6.63 -8.78
C GLY A 31 3.08 5.20 -9.30
N LYS A 32 3.83 4.97 -10.38
CA LYS A 32 4.03 3.64 -10.95
C LYS A 32 5.40 3.08 -10.61
N VAL A 33 5.44 1.83 -10.15
CA VAL A 33 6.67 1.08 -9.97
C VAL A 33 6.64 -0.14 -10.89
N LEU A 34 7.64 -0.24 -11.74
CA LEU A 34 7.84 -1.38 -12.62
C LEU A 34 9.12 -2.13 -12.25
N ILE A 35 9.12 -3.44 -12.48
CA ILE A 35 10.33 -4.26 -12.49
C ILE A 35 10.39 -4.95 -13.85
N ASN A 36 11.48 -4.73 -14.59
CA ASN A 36 11.65 -5.22 -15.95
C ASN A 36 10.46 -4.90 -16.88
N GLY A 37 9.82 -3.73 -16.69
CA GLY A 37 8.66 -3.31 -17.48
C GLY A 37 7.31 -3.88 -17.06
N LEU A 38 7.24 -4.71 -16.00
CA LEU A 38 5.99 -5.21 -15.40
C LEU A 38 5.59 -4.36 -14.20
N GLU A 39 4.32 -3.98 -14.11
CA GLU A 39 3.81 -3.11 -13.05
C GLU A 39 3.66 -3.86 -11.71
N MET A 40 4.24 -3.30 -10.64
CA MET A 40 4.26 -3.89 -9.29
C MET A 40 3.25 -3.28 -8.32
N ASN A 41 2.44 -2.33 -8.77
CA ASN A 41 1.36 -1.78 -7.95
C ASN A 41 0.25 -2.83 -7.81
N LYS A 42 -0.22 -3.07 -6.59
CA LYS A 42 -1.35 -3.97 -6.30
C LYS A 42 -2.63 -3.43 -6.94
N GLN A 43 -3.39 -4.27 -7.64
CA GLN A 43 -4.63 -3.83 -8.30
C GLN A 43 -5.70 -3.39 -7.29
N ILE A 44 -5.79 -4.05 -6.13
CA ILE A 44 -6.78 -3.72 -5.08
C ILE A 44 -6.61 -2.29 -4.53
N THR A 45 -5.36 -1.84 -4.33
CA THR A 45 -5.07 -0.58 -3.63
C THR A 45 -4.38 0.47 -4.50
N GLY A 46 -3.93 0.13 -5.70
CA GLY A 46 -3.09 0.98 -6.54
C GLY A 46 -1.66 1.20 -6.01
N ARG A 47 -1.31 0.69 -4.83
CA ARG A 47 -0.03 0.95 -4.15
C ARG A 47 0.99 -0.16 -4.38
N PRO A 48 2.29 0.16 -4.57
CA PRO A 48 3.33 -0.86 -4.65
C PRO A 48 3.53 -1.54 -3.29
N GLN A 49 3.64 -2.88 -3.31
CA GLN A 49 3.96 -3.68 -2.12
C GLN A 49 5.47 -3.80 -1.96
N TRP A 50 6.11 -2.77 -1.40
CA TRP A 50 7.57 -2.68 -1.22
C TRP A 50 8.20 -3.84 -0.44
N GLY A 51 7.39 -4.57 0.37
CA GLY A 51 7.83 -5.75 1.10
C GLY A 51 8.31 -6.87 0.19
N ASN A 52 7.72 -7.02 -1.01
CA ASN A 52 7.96 -8.12 -1.94
C ASN A 52 9.39 -8.15 -2.52
N TRP A 53 10.09 -7.02 -2.54
CA TRP A 53 11.50 -6.94 -2.97
C TRP A 53 12.38 -6.21 -1.96
N GLY A 54 11.91 -6.10 -0.73
CA GLY A 54 12.66 -5.48 0.35
C GLY A 54 13.95 -6.28 0.68
N GLY A 55 15.02 -5.58 1.06
CA GLY A 55 16.31 -6.21 1.40
C GLY A 55 17.24 -6.50 0.22
N LEU A 56 16.73 -6.55 -1.01
CA LEU A 56 17.48 -6.86 -2.24
C LEU A 56 18.13 -5.60 -2.85
N ASN A 57 18.76 -4.76 -2.04
CA ASN A 57 19.20 -3.42 -2.44
C ASN A 57 20.24 -3.41 -3.58
N ASP A 58 21.13 -4.41 -3.65
CA ASP A 58 22.18 -4.42 -4.67
C ASP A 58 21.63 -4.68 -6.07
N VAL A 59 20.60 -5.52 -6.19
CA VAL A 59 19.98 -5.85 -7.49
C VAL A 59 18.95 -4.84 -7.95
N GLN A 60 18.60 -3.85 -7.09
CA GLN A 60 17.68 -2.75 -7.41
C GLN A 60 18.41 -1.46 -7.81
N ARG A 61 19.72 -1.46 -8.02
CA ARG A 61 20.49 -0.24 -8.32
C ARG A 61 20.25 0.29 -9.72
N ASN A 62 20.04 -0.58 -10.67
CA ASN A 62 19.72 -0.20 -12.04
C ASN A 62 18.25 0.21 -12.10
N ARG A 63 18.01 1.49 -12.13
CA ARG A 63 16.65 2.02 -12.20
C ARG A 63 16.58 3.28 -13.05
N GLU A 64 15.46 3.42 -13.72
CA GLU A 64 15.05 4.63 -14.40
C GLU A 64 13.93 5.28 -13.62
N PHE A 65 14.00 6.59 -13.50
CA PHE A 65 13.01 7.37 -12.77
C PHE A 65 12.62 8.60 -13.60
N SER A 66 11.32 8.81 -13.77
CA SER A 66 10.75 10.05 -14.30
C SER A 66 9.84 10.70 -13.26
N MET A 67 10.04 11.99 -13.02
CA MET A 67 9.23 12.78 -12.09
C MET A 67 7.92 13.20 -12.74
N GLY A 68 6.80 13.04 -12.00
CA GLY A 68 5.49 13.42 -12.50
C GLY A 68 5.15 12.73 -13.82
N LEU A 69 4.52 13.45 -14.73
CA LEU A 69 4.13 12.96 -16.07
C LEU A 69 5.22 13.13 -17.14
N LYS A 70 6.49 13.31 -16.77
CA LYS A 70 7.57 13.36 -17.78
C LYS A 70 7.62 12.10 -18.63
N ALA A 71 8.27 12.21 -19.80
CA ALA A 71 8.46 11.08 -20.70
C ALA A 71 9.07 9.88 -19.98
N SER A 72 8.56 8.69 -20.27
CA SER A 72 9.11 7.41 -19.83
C SER A 72 9.11 6.44 -21.01
N ASP A 73 10.18 5.68 -21.15
CA ASP A 73 10.32 4.71 -22.24
C ASP A 73 9.49 3.43 -22.01
N TYR A 74 8.94 3.24 -20.82
CA TYR A 74 8.30 1.98 -20.38
C TYR A 74 6.78 2.07 -20.20
N THR A 75 6.25 3.23 -19.88
CA THR A 75 4.83 3.40 -19.56
C THR A 75 4.39 4.85 -19.72
N PHE A 76 3.08 5.07 -19.85
CA PHE A 76 2.52 6.43 -19.79
C PHE A 76 2.86 7.14 -18.46
N GLY A 77 2.97 6.41 -17.34
CA GLY A 77 3.32 6.97 -16.04
C GLY A 77 2.11 7.45 -15.24
N ASP A 78 2.40 8.18 -14.13
CA ASP A 78 1.42 8.76 -13.22
C ASP A 78 2.00 10.01 -12.55
N VAL A 79 1.15 10.82 -11.89
CA VAL A 79 1.48 12.17 -11.40
C VAL A 79 2.52 12.22 -10.28
N ALA A 80 2.70 11.14 -9.51
CA ALA A 80 3.79 11.04 -8.51
C ALA A 80 5.11 10.49 -9.10
N GLY A 81 5.12 10.22 -10.41
CA GLY A 81 6.28 9.73 -11.13
C GLY A 81 6.30 8.22 -11.36
N THR A 82 7.28 7.80 -12.13
CA THR A 82 7.45 6.40 -12.55
C THR A 82 8.85 5.93 -12.19
N THR A 83 8.96 4.72 -11.64
CA THR A 83 10.24 4.05 -11.43
C THR A 83 10.22 2.71 -12.15
N ASN A 84 11.18 2.43 -13.03
CA ASN A 84 11.43 1.09 -13.56
C ASN A 84 12.74 0.56 -12.98
N ILE A 85 12.69 -0.60 -12.32
CA ILE A 85 13.85 -1.29 -11.75
C ILE A 85 14.27 -2.37 -12.74
N ILE A 86 15.50 -2.32 -13.22
CA ILE A 86 16.01 -3.26 -14.21
C ILE A 86 16.75 -4.38 -13.49
N MET A 87 16.13 -5.56 -13.43
CA MET A 87 16.65 -6.77 -12.81
C MET A 87 17.09 -7.79 -13.85
N ARG A 88 17.83 -7.36 -14.88
CA ARG A 88 18.35 -8.17 -15.96
C ARG A 88 19.78 -8.62 -15.66
N ALA A 89 20.06 -9.93 -15.75
CA ALA A 89 21.31 -10.52 -15.29
C ALA A 89 22.57 -9.96 -15.98
N SER A 90 22.52 -9.71 -17.28
CA SER A 90 23.64 -9.16 -18.05
C SER A 90 23.95 -7.67 -17.76
N GLN A 91 23.01 -6.94 -17.14
CA GLN A 91 23.17 -5.53 -16.81
C GLN A 91 23.93 -5.28 -15.49
N TYR A 92 24.19 -6.33 -14.72
CA TYR A 92 24.97 -6.20 -13.50
C TYR A 92 26.47 -6.30 -13.78
N ARG A 93 27.23 -5.44 -13.11
CA ARG A 93 28.70 -5.53 -13.15
C ARG A 93 29.16 -6.83 -12.52
N GLN A 94 30.06 -7.56 -13.18
CA GLN A 94 30.65 -8.78 -12.67
C GLN A 94 31.32 -8.57 -11.30
N GLY A 95 31.11 -9.51 -10.39
CA GLY A 95 31.74 -9.54 -9.08
C GLY A 95 30.79 -9.92 -7.96
N GLY A 96 31.36 -10.13 -6.78
CA GLY A 96 30.64 -10.42 -5.55
C GLY A 96 30.68 -9.24 -4.58
N ARG A 97 29.68 -9.17 -3.72
CA ARG A 97 29.61 -8.19 -2.64
C ARG A 97 28.92 -8.78 -1.42
N VAL A 98 29.52 -8.56 -0.25
CA VAL A 98 28.87 -8.79 1.04
C VAL A 98 28.74 -7.44 1.74
N SER A 99 27.61 -7.20 2.39
CA SER A 99 27.37 -5.95 3.13
C SER A 99 26.60 -6.20 4.41
N TYR A 100 26.95 -5.42 5.43
CA TYR A 100 26.17 -5.27 6.66
C TYR A 100 25.64 -3.84 6.75
N ALA A 101 24.43 -3.67 7.28
CA ALA A 101 23.87 -2.36 7.58
C ALA A 101 23.13 -2.40 8.92
N ALA A 102 23.41 -1.43 9.78
CA ALA A 102 22.64 -1.18 10.99
C ALA A 102 21.54 -0.15 10.71
N SER A 103 20.42 -0.25 11.39
CA SER A 103 19.29 0.68 11.29
C SER A 103 18.61 0.79 12.66
N ASN A 104 18.02 1.95 12.93
CA ASN A 104 17.22 2.20 14.11
C ASN A 104 15.73 2.44 13.79
N ARG A 105 15.31 2.15 12.55
CA ARG A 105 13.95 2.45 12.10
C ARG A 105 13.03 1.23 12.18
N SER A 106 13.12 0.32 11.22
CA SER A 106 12.22 -0.86 11.12
C SER A 106 12.88 -2.16 11.55
N TYR A 107 14.18 -2.28 11.33
CA TYR A 107 15.01 -3.43 11.70
C TYR A 107 16.32 -2.94 12.33
N ARG A 108 17.03 -3.80 13.04
CA ARG A 108 18.32 -3.44 13.66
C ARG A 108 19.50 -3.80 12.77
N GLY A 109 19.46 -4.95 12.13
CA GLY A 109 20.56 -5.42 11.30
C GLY A 109 20.09 -5.97 9.96
N ARG A 110 20.95 -5.82 8.95
CA ARG A 110 20.81 -6.46 7.64
C ARG A 110 22.16 -7.02 7.19
N VAL A 111 22.20 -8.30 6.85
CA VAL A 111 23.30 -8.93 6.13
C VAL A 111 22.81 -9.20 4.71
N MET A 112 23.64 -8.93 3.70
CA MET A 112 23.30 -9.20 2.30
C MET A 112 24.55 -9.65 1.54
N GLY A 113 24.40 -10.74 0.77
CA GLY A 113 25.38 -11.22 -0.19
C GLY A 113 24.83 -11.19 -1.61
N THR A 114 25.61 -10.75 -2.57
CA THR A 114 25.25 -10.69 -3.99
C THR A 114 26.41 -11.15 -4.84
N TYR A 115 26.13 -11.92 -5.88
CA TYR A 115 27.09 -12.33 -6.89
C TYR A 115 26.51 -12.18 -8.29
N ASN A 116 27.30 -11.63 -9.20
CA ASN A 116 26.95 -11.42 -10.60
C ASN A 116 28.08 -11.94 -11.48
N SER A 117 27.77 -12.83 -12.43
CA SER A 117 28.77 -13.40 -13.32
C SER A 117 29.21 -12.46 -14.44
N GLY A 118 28.38 -11.44 -14.76
CA GLY A 118 28.46 -10.75 -16.04
C GLY A 118 28.09 -11.69 -17.21
N LEU A 119 28.06 -11.17 -18.43
CA LEU A 119 27.82 -11.97 -19.65
C LEU A 119 29.10 -12.70 -20.05
N ASN A 120 29.06 -14.04 -20.05
CA ASN A 120 30.20 -14.87 -20.42
C ASN A 120 30.26 -15.08 -21.96
N LYS A 121 31.37 -15.71 -22.43
CA LYS A 121 31.60 -15.96 -23.87
C LYS A 121 30.56 -16.88 -24.52
N ASN A 122 29.89 -17.71 -23.70
CA ASN A 122 28.83 -18.62 -24.16
C ASN A 122 27.43 -17.95 -24.15
N GLY A 123 27.35 -16.64 -23.90
CA GLY A 123 26.10 -15.87 -23.88
C GLY A 123 25.25 -16.09 -22.62
N TRP A 124 25.82 -16.56 -21.51
CA TRP A 124 25.11 -16.68 -20.25
C TRP A 124 25.51 -15.59 -19.25
N ALA A 125 24.53 -15.09 -18.49
CA ALA A 125 24.72 -14.24 -17.33
C ALA A 125 23.88 -14.74 -16.16
N TYR A 126 24.43 -14.67 -14.94
CA TYR A 126 23.77 -15.09 -13.71
C TYR A 126 23.92 -13.99 -12.67
N ALA A 127 22.84 -13.73 -11.95
CA ALA A 127 22.84 -12.82 -10.80
C ALA A 127 22.06 -13.46 -9.66
N VAL A 128 22.66 -13.54 -8.48
CA VAL A 128 22.01 -14.08 -7.28
C VAL A 128 22.25 -13.15 -6.11
N SER A 129 21.25 -13.01 -5.25
CA SER A 129 21.35 -12.23 -4.02
C SER A 129 20.54 -12.87 -2.91
N ALA A 130 21.10 -12.87 -1.69
CA ALA A 130 20.37 -13.27 -0.49
C ALA A 130 20.60 -12.23 0.60
N ALA A 131 19.56 -11.93 1.37
CA ALA A 131 19.66 -11.01 2.49
C ALA A 131 18.81 -11.46 3.68
N ARG A 132 19.30 -11.17 4.89
CA ARG A 132 18.61 -11.35 6.15
C ARG A 132 18.44 -9.99 6.81
N ARG A 133 17.23 -9.62 7.20
CA ARG A 133 16.94 -8.45 8.02
C ARG A 133 16.28 -8.90 9.31
N PHE A 134 16.74 -8.39 10.43
CA PHE A 134 16.29 -8.83 11.74
C PHE A 134 16.28 -7.70 12.77
N GLY A 135 15.46 -7.85 13.79
CA GLY A 135 15.38 -6.96 14.94
C GLY A 135 14.17 -7.27 15.80
N ASP A 136 14.39 -7.35 17.12
CA ASP A 136 13.34 -7.61 18.11
C ASP A 136 12.50 -6.36 18.42
N GLY A 137 12.95 -5.19 17.95
CA GLY A 137 12.22 -3.91 18.05
C GLY A 137 12.82 -2.87 17.11
N GLY A 138 11.95 -2.09 16.49
CA GLY A 138 12.32 -0.93 15.68
C GLY A 138 12.34 0.37 16.49
N TYR A 139 11.96 1.48 15.83
CA TYR A 139 11.79 2.78 16.49
C TYR A 139 10.62 2.77 17.48
N GLN A 140 9.47 2.19 17.08
CA GLN A 140 8.32 1.95 17.96
C GLN A 140 8.56 0.67 18.77
N GLU A 141 8.11 0.66 20.02
CA GLU A 141 8.23 -0.47 20.93
C GLU A 141 7.44 -1.69 20.45
N GLY A 142 7.93 -2.90 20.73
CA GLY A 142 7.28 -4.15 20.40
C GLY A 142 7.12 -4.43 18.90
N THR A 143 7.81 -3.67 18.02
CA THR A 143 7.81 -3.92 16.58
C THR A 143 8.98 -4.82 16.18
N LEU A 144 8.75 -6.12 16.15
CA LEU A 144 9.71 -7.08 15.62
C LEU A 144 9.84 -6.97 14.08
N TYR A 145 10.98 -7.38 13.55
CA TYR A 145 11.21 -7.49 12.11
C TYR A 145 12.03 -8.75 11.79
N ASP A 146 11.46 -9.64 11.01
CA ASP A 146 12.10 -10.86 10.55
C ASP A 146 11.86 -11.00 9.04
N SER A 147 12.93 -11.09 8.25
CA SER A 147 12.79 -11.21 6.80
C SER A 147 14.02 -11.87 6.18
N ASN A 148 13.75 -12.86 5.35
CA ASN A 148 14.71 -13.39 4.40
C ASN A 148 14.37 -12.86 3.00
N SER A 149 15.38 -12.64 2.17
CA SER A 149 15.15 -12.15 0.81
C SER A 149 16.05 -12.93 -0.13
N PHE A 150 15.47 -13.47 -1.19
CA PHE A 150 16.15 -14.28 -2.19
C PHE A 150 15.88 -13.71 -3.58
N PHE A 151 16.90 -13.67 -4.41
CA PHE A 151 16.81 -13.22 -5.78
C PHE A 151 17.71 -14.09 -6.66
N ALA A 152 17.20 -14.47 -7.82
CA ALA A 152 17.95 -15.11 -8.87
C ALA A 152 17.52 -14.55 -10.23
N SER A 153 18.48 -14.27 -11.10
CA SER A 153 18.21 -13.91 -12.50
C SER A 153 19.21 -14.63 -13.38
N VAL A 154 18.71 -15.23 -14.45
CA VAL A 154 19.51 -15.99 -15.43
C VAL A 154 19.16 -15.48 -16.82
N GLU A 155 20.15 -15.06 -17.59
CA GLU A 155 19.98 -14.60 -18.95
C GLU A 155 20.76 -15.46 -19.91
N LYS A 156 20.13 -15.81 -21.04
CA LYS A 156 20.75 -16.42 -22.20
C LYS A 156 20.64 -15.47 -23.38
N LYS A 157 21.76 -14.95 -23.84
CA LYS A 157 21.88 -14.35 -25.16
C LYS A 157 21.89 -15.48 -26.20
N ILE A 158 20.81 -15.64 -26.96
CA ILE A 158 20.65 -16.69 -27.96
C ILE A 158 21.50 -16.35 -29.19
N ASN A 159 21.41 -15.09 -29.61
CA ASN A 159 22.19 -14.50 -30.70
C ASN A 159 22.27 -12.97 -30.47
N ASP A 160 22.73 -12.21 -31.45
CA ASP A 160 22.87 -10.74 -31.30
C ASP A 160 21.51 -10.02 -31.23
N ASN A 161 20.46 -10.66 -31.74
CA ASN A 161 19.12 -10.07 -31.79
C ASN A 161 18.22 -10.52 -30.63
N HIS A 162 18.46 -11.69 -30.03
CA HIS A 162 17.53 -12.27 -29.06
C HIS A 162 18.22 -12.66 -27.75
N SER A 163 17.66 -12.21 -26.63
CA SER A 163 18.00 -12.66 -25.28
C SER A 163 16.75 -13.04 -24.51
N LEU A 164 16.83 -14.09 -23.71
CA LEU A 164 15.82 -14.49 -22.72
C LEU A 164 16.39 -14.33 -21.32
N ASN A 165 15.64 -13.68 -20.43
CA ASN A 165 16.01 -13.50 -19.03
C ASN A 165 14.89 -14.01 -18.13
N LEU A 166 15.20 -14.97 -17.27
CA LEU A 166 14.32 -15.44 -16.21
C LEU A 166 14.73 -14.79 -14.89
N THR A 167 13.80 -14.14 -14.22
CA THR A 167 14.02 -13.51 -12.90
C THR A 167 13.03 -14.08 -11.91
N ALA A 168 13.51 -14.45 -10.74
CA ALA A 168 12.67 -14.88 -9.62
C ALA A 168 13.16 -14.19 -8.34
N PHE A 169 12.21 -13.75 -7.51
CA PHE A 169 12.53 -13.27 -6.17
C PHE A 169 11.41 -13.57 -5.19
N TYR A 170 11.81 -13.79 -3.94
CA TYR A 170 10.92 -14.10 -2.84
C TYR A 170 11.46 -13.46 -1.57
N THR A 171 10.61 -12.68 -0.90
CA THR A 171 11.00 -11.95 0.30
C THR A 171 9.98 -12.19 1.42
N PRO A 172 9.93 -13.43 1.97
CA PRO A 172 9.10 -13.68 3.14
C PRO A 172 9.52 -12.75 4.28
N ASN A 173 8.53 -12.09 4.86
CA ASN A 173 8.80 -11.18 5.96
C ASN A 173 7.65 -11.15 6.97
N ARG A 174 8.03 -11.09 8.24
CA ARG A 174 7.16 -10.98 9.40
C ARG A 174 7.55 -9.74 10.19
N ARG A 175 6.58 -8.88 10.49
CA ARG A 175 6.85 -7.65 11.22
C ARG A 175 5.70 -7.26 12.14
N GLY A 176 6.05 -6.85 13.37
CA GLY A 176 5.14 -6.20 14.29
C GLY A 176 4.80 -4.79 13.79
N ARG A 177 3.53 -4.42 13.90
CA ARG A 177 3.05 -3.09 13.51
C ARG A 177 2.83 -2.22 14.74
N SER A 178 2.97 -0.91 14.55
CA SER A 178 2.48 0.11 15.46
C SER A 178 1.21 0.73 14.91
N THR A 179 0.44 1.37 15.78
CA THR A 179 -0.75 2.15 15.44
C THR A 179 -0.46 3.63 15.70
N ALA A 180 -1.17 4.52 14.99
CA ALA A 180 -1.17 5.94 15.32
C ALA A 180 -1.69 6.15 16.75
N ILE A 181 -1.09 7.08 17.47
CA ILE A 181 -1.44 7.44 18.84
C ILE A 181 -1.95 8.88 18.91
N THR A 182 -2.84 9.15 19.85
CA THR A 182 -3.35 10.50 20.11
C THR A 182 -2.28 11.38 20.78
N GLN A 183 -2.52 12.69 20.86
CA GLN A 183 -1.66 13.61 21.58
C GLN A 183 -1.57 13.23 23.07
N GLU A 184 -2.70 12.93 23.72
CA GLU A 184 -2.75 12.49 25.11
C GLU A 184 -1.87 11.26 25.35
N GLN A 185 -1.99 10.21 24.53
CA GLN A 185 -1.17 9.01 24.64
C GLN A 185 0.32 9.31 24.46
N ARG A 186 0.67 10.21 23.53
CA ARG A 186 2.03 10.65 23.31
C ARG A 186 2.62 11.44 24.49
N GLU A 187 1.82 12.30 25.12
CA GLU A 187 2.23 13.06 26.30
C GLU A 187 2.45 12.17 27.52
N LEU A 188 1.62 11.14 27.68
CA LEU A 188 1.70 10.21 28.81
C LEU A 188 2.80 9.15 28.68
N LYS A 189 3.02 8.59 27.49
CA LYS A 189 3.95 7.46 27.25
C LYS A 189 5.08 7.74 26.26
N GLY A 190 5.11 8.91 25.64
CA GLY A 190 6.14 9.31 24.70
C GLY A 190 5.90 8.83 23.26
N ILE A 191 6.73 9.32 22.36
CA ILE A 191 6.61 9.12 20.90
C ILE A 191 6.88 7.67 20.45
N ARG A 192 7.53 6.86 21.27
CA ARG A 192 7.87 5.45 20.95
C ARG A 192 6.80 4.46 21.36
N TYR A 193 5.80 4.91 22.11
CA TYR A 193 4.71 4.07 22.58
C TYR A 193 3.99 3.38 21.41
N ASN A 194 3.67 2.11 21.62
CA ASN A 194 2.90 1.27 20.72
C ASN A 194 1.93 0.42 21.54
N PRO A 195 0.61 0.56 21.36
CA PRO A 195 -0.39 -0.18 22.14
C PRO A 195 -0.56 -1.65 21.71
N ASN A 196 0.04 -2.07 20.60
CA ASN A 196 -0.27 -3.36 19.96
C ASN A 196 0.48 -4.55 20.57
N TRP A 197 1.35 -4.35 21.54
CA TRP A 197 2.14 -5.42 22.15
C TRP A 197 1.93 -5.50 23.65
N GLY A 198 2.33 -6.58 24.24
CA GLY A 198 2.40 -6.82 25.68
C GLY A 198 3.31 -7.99 25.99
N TYR A 199 3.52 -8.26 27.28
CA TYR A 199 4.25 -9.43 27.72
C TYR A 199 3.32 -10.65 27.80
N GLN A 200 3.78 -11.78 27.29
CA GLN A 200 3.25 -13.11 27.53
C GLN A 200 4.39 -14.00 28.03
N ASP A 201 4.27 -14.51 29.23
CA ASP A 201 5.30 -15.36 29.86
C ASP A 201 6.71 -14.74 29.85
N GLY A 202 6.78 -13.41 29.97
CA GLY A 202 8.04 -12.65 29.94
C GLY A 202 8.54 -12.26 28.54
N GLU A 203 7.94 -12.79 27.48
CA GLU A 203 8.31 -12.50 26.10
C GLU A 203 7.41 -11.42 25.48
N ILE A 204 7.99 -10.61 24.59
CA ILE A 204 7.25 -9.58 23.86
C ILE A 204 6.39 -10.23 22.77
N ARG A 205 5.07 -10.04 22.85
CA ARG A 205 4.12 -10.49 21.84
C ARG A 205 3.32 -9.30 21.30
N ASN A 206 3.34 -9.13 19.99
CA ASN A 206 2.59 -8.09 19.29
C ASN A 206 1.32 -8.71 18.65
N SER A 207 0.16 -8.09 18.89
CA SER A 207 -1.13 -8.53 18.35
C SER A 207 -1.32 -8.17 16.87
N ARG A 208 -0.54 -7.20 16.35
CA ARG A 208 -0.63 -6.69 14.98
C ARG A 208 0.60 -7.10 14.19
N ILE A 209 0.65 -8.36 13.80
CA ILE A 209 1.70 -8.90 12.94
C ILE A 209 1.24 -8.80 11.48
N ARG A 210 2.15 -8.35 10.61
CA ARG A 210 1.97 -8.47 9.16
C ARG A 210 2.99 -9.46 8.62
N GLU A 211 2.49 -10.48 7.93
CA GLU A 211 3.28 -11.49 7.22
C GLU A 211 3.04 -11.35 5.72
N ILE A 212 4.10 -11.43 4.93
CA ILE A 212 4.05 -11.32 3.47
C ILE A 212 4.85 -12.47 2.89
N GLU A 213 4.20 -13.28 2.08
CA GLU A 213 4.78 -14.45 1.42
C GLU A 213 4.30 -14.50 -0.03
N GLU A 214 4.87 -13.63 -0.88
CA GLU A 214 4.48 -13.47 -2.28
C GLU A 214 5.68 -13.62 -3.21
N PRO A 215 6.04 -14.84 -3.66
CA PRO A 215 7.04 -15.05 -4.71
C PRO A 215 6.60 -14.43 -6.04
N ILE A 216 7.56 -13.91 -6.80
CA ILE A 216 7.37 -13.31 -8.11
C ILE A 216 8.34 -13.93 -9.10
N PHE A 217 7.82 -14.31 -10.26
CA PHE A 217 8.55 -14.90 -11.38
C PHE A 217 8.33 -14.05 -12.63
N MET A 218 9.38 -13.81 -13.41
CA MET A 218 9.32 -13.00 -14.62
C MET A 218 10.13 -13.67 -15.71
N LEU A 219 9.56 -13.78 -16.91
CA LEU A 219 10.25 -14.13 -18.13
C LEU A 219 10.26 -12.92 -19.07
N ASN A 220 11.44 -12.50 -19.48
CA ASN A 220 11.64 -11.35 -20.33
C ASN A 220 12.33 -11.80 -21.62
N HIS A 221 11.77 -11.45 -22.76
CA HIS A 221 12.36 -11.59 -24.08
C HIS A 221 12.77 -10.23 -24.60
N TYR A 222 14.03 -10.04 -24.86
CA TYR A 222 14.60 -8.85 -25.48
C TYR A 222 14.91 -9.13 -26.94
N TRP A 223 14.26 -8.43 -27.83
CA TRP A 223 14.42 -8.57 -29.27
C TRP A 223 14.93 -7.27 -29.89
N ASN A 224 16.14 -7.30 -30.43
CA ASN A 224 16.69 -6.24 -31.27
C ASN A 224 16.23 -6.51 -32.72
N ILE A 225 15.15 -5.86 -33.15
CA ILE A 225 14.58 -5.99 -34.49
C ILE A 225 15.54 -5.42 -35.54
N GLY A 226 16.36 -4.47 -35.14
CA GLY A 226 17.42 -3.85 -35.91
C GLY A 226 18.29 -2.99 -35.01
N GLU A 227 19.21 -2.22 -35.58
CA GLU A 227 20.15 -1.38 -34.81
C GLU A 227 19.45 -0.31 -33.93
N LYS A 228 18.23 0.11 -34.33
CA LYS A 228 17.49 1.23 -33.74
C LYS A 228 16.14 0.86 -33.16
N THR A 229 15.76 -0.41 -33.24
CA THR A 229 14.44 -0.85 -32.78
C THR A 229 14.56 -2.07 -31.88
N THR A 230 14.00 -1.97 -30.69
CA THR A 230 13.93 -3.07 -29.71
C THR A 230 12.49 -3.30 -29.27
N LEU A 231 12.16 -4.57 -29.06
CA LEU A 231 10.89 -5.02 -28.49
C LEU A 231 11.17 -5.87 -27.27
N ASN A 232 10.67 -5.45 -26.11
CA ASN A 232 10.80 -6.19 -24.86
C ASN A 232 9.44 -6.77 -24.50
N THR A 233 9.32 -8.10 -24.54
CA THR A 233 8.09 -8.80 -24.19
C THR A 233 8.30 -9.50 -22.84
N ASN A 234 7.42 -9.23 -21.89
CA ASN A 234 7.57 -9.62 -20.50
C ASN A 234 6.32 -10.34 -20.03
N ILE A 235 6.51 -11.46 -19.32
CA ILE A 235 5.44 -12.21 -18.66
C ILE A 235 5.81 -12.28 -17.18
N GLY A 236 4.85 -11.99 -16.31
CA GLY A 236 5.00 -12.08 -14.86
C GLY A 236 3.94 -12.97 -14.23
N TYR A 237 4.36 -13.72 -13.22
CA TYR A 237 3.48 -14.49 -12.36
C TYR A 237 3.81 -14.18 -10.90
N GLN A 238 2.79 -13.83 -10.14
CA GLN A 238 2.88 -13.58 -8.71
C GLN A 238 1.78 -14.35 -8.01
N THR A 239 2.12 -15.02 -6.91
CA THR A 239 1.13 -15.68 -6.06
C THR A 239 1.57 -15.58 -4.60
N GLY A 240 0.65 -15.79 -3.66
CA GLY A 240 0.98 -15.85 -2.24
C GLY A 240 0.05 -15.06 -1.35
N THR A 241 0.41 -14.89 -0.09
CA THR A 241 -0.44 -14.35 0.95
C THR A 241 0.13 -13.11 1.62
N ILE A 242 -0.78 -12.23 2.04
CA ILE A 242 -0.53 -11.15 2.99
C ILE A 242 -1.48 -11.35 4.16
N ASN A 243 -0.94 -11.66 5.34
CA ASN A 243 -1.69 -11.85 6.57
C ASN A 243 -1.50 -10.64 7.49
N ASN A 244 -2.59 -10.16 8.09
CA ASN A 244 -2.53 -9.09 9.08
C ASN A 244 -3.27 -9.54 10.34
N SER A 245 -2.53 -9.82 11.43
CA SER A 245 -3.15 -10.27 12.65
C SER A 245 -3.81 -9.15 13.45
N ARG A 246 -4.83 -9.50 14.22
CA ARG A 246 -5.47 -8.65 15.23
C ARG A 246 -6.25 -9.49 16.23
N ILE A 247 -6.48 -8.93 17.42
CA ILE A 247 -7.39 -9.53 18.40
C ILE A 247 -8.83 -9.35 17.92
N ASP A 248 -9.60 -10.42 17.99
CA ASP A 248 -11.05 -10.41 17.97
C ASP A 248 -11.56 -10.57 19.40
N ASN A 249 -12.32 -9.61 19.87
CA ASN A 249 -12.81 -9.57 21.25
C ASN A 249 -14.25 -10.08 21.39
N ASN A 250 -14.85 -10.59 20.33
CA ASN A 250 -16.16 -11.23 20.35
C ASN A 250 -17.24 -10.44 21.15
N GLY A 251 -17.32 -9.13 20.91
CA GLY A 251 -18.22 -8.22 21.65
C GLY A 251 -17.77 -7.90 23.08
N ASN A 252 -16.77 -8.58 23.63
CA ASN A 252 -16.24 -8.27 24.95
C ASN A 252 -15.45 -6.95 24.97
N ARG A 253 -15.09 -6.48 26.16
CA ARG A 253 -14.33 -5.24 26.36
C ARG A 253 -13.04 -5.25 25.53
N ASN A 254 -12.81 -4.20 24.76
CA ASN A 254 -11.59 -4.06 23.96
C ASN A 254 -10.34 -4.11 24.86
N PRO A 255 -9.40 -5.05 24.62
CA PRO A 255 -8.24 -5.24 25.48
C PRO A 255 -7.10 -4.25 25.22
N ALA A 256 -7.17 -3.44 24.16
CA ALA A 256 -6.11 -2.48 23.86
C ALA A 256 -5.91 -1.49 25.00
N GLY A 257 -4.68 -1.34 25.47
CA GLY A 257 -4.36 -0.42 26.57
C GLY A 257 -4.72 1.04 26.27
N ASN A 258 -4.68 1.43 24.99
CA ASN A 258 -5.06 2.76 24.52
C ASN A 258 -6.53 2.89 24.10
N TYR A 259 -7.38 1.92 24.46
CA TYR A 259 -8.81 2.05 24.18
C TYR A 259 -9.37 3.31 24.85
N TYR A 260 -10.12 4.14 24.14
CA TYR A 260 -10.49 5.48 24.57
C TYR A 260 -11.16 5.54 25.94
N GLN A 261 -11.98 4.52 26.30
CA GLN A 261 -12.63 4.43 27.61
C GLN A 261 -11.68 4.13 28.77
N ARG A 262 -10.39 3.85 28.50
CA ARG A 262 -9.34 3.65 29.50
C ARG A 262 -8.45 4.88 29.68
N LEU A 263 -8.70 5.96 28.92
CA LEU A 263 -7.88 7.17 28.96
C LEU A 263 -8.48 8.22 29.92
N PRO A 264 -7.66 9.07 30.54
CA PRO A 264 -8.12 10.15 31.41
C PRO A 264 -9.17 11.05 30.78
N SER A 265 -9.01 11.43 29.51
CA SER A 265 -9.91 12.28 28.76
C SER A 265 -11.35 11.74 28.66
N TYR A 266 -11.53 10.42 28.68
CA TYR A 266 -12.86 9.81 28.70
C TYR A 266 -13.68 10.20 29.93
N PHE A 267 -13.06 10.22 31.09
CA PHE A 267 -13.72 10.58 32.35
C PHE A 267 -13.91 12.08 32.53
N LEU A 268 -13.13 12.89 31.80
CA LEU A 268 -13.18 14.36 31.86
C LEU A 268 -13.90 14.98 30.66
N ARG A 269 -14.69 14.20 29.91
CA ARG A 269 -15.39 14.69 28.70
C ARG A 269 -16.57 15.62 28.99
N ASP A 270 -17.12 15.58 30.20
CA ASP A 270 -18.22 16.45 30.61
C ASP A 270 -17.75 17.89 30.81
N ALA A 271 -18.60 18.86 30.51
CA ALA A 271 -18.27 20.29 30.66
C ALA A 271 -17.94 20.69 32.12
N SER A 272 -18.42 19.93 33.10
CA SER A 272 -18.18 20.14 34.54
C SER A 272 -17.97 18.78 35.23
N PRO A 273 -16.77 18.20 35.13
CA PRO A 273 -16.51 16.92 35.76
C PRO A 273 -16.66 16.95 37.28
N THR A 274 -17.24 15.91 37.82
CA THR A 274 -17.40 15.69 39.27
C THR A 274 -16.09 15.27 39.95
N PRO A 275 -15.94 15.41 41.30
CA PRO A 275 -14.78 14.89 42.01
C PRO A 275 -14.52 13.38 41.75
N TYR A 276 -15.57 12.59 41.58
CA TYR A 276 -15.47 11.17 41.25
C TYR A 276 -14.84 10.98 39.85
N GLN A 277 -15.26 11.76 38.86
CA GLN A 277 -14.68 11.69 37.50
C GLN A 277 -13.20 12.10 37.48
N TYR A 278 -12.80 13.10 38.27
CA TYR A 278 -11.39 13.45 38.46
C TYR A 278 -10.60 12.31 39.09
N GLN A 279 -11.16 11.61 40.07
CA GLN A 279 -10.55 10.44 40.68
C GLN A 279 -10.38 9.31 39.66
N GLN A 280 -11.42 9.01 38.85
CA GLN A 280 -11.35 7.99 37.81
C GLN A 280 -10.32 8.36 36.71
N ALA A 281 -10.25 9.62 36.31
CA ALA A 281 -9.25 10.10 35.37
C ALA A 281 -7.82 9.93 35.92
N TYR A 282 -7.60 10.20 37.20
CA TYR A 282 -6.31 9.97 37.82
C TYR A 282 -5.94 8.47 37.85
N LEU A 283 -6.86 7.60 38.23
CA LEU A 283 -6.63 6.15 38.25
C LEU A 283 -6.36 5.60 36.84
N ALA A 284 -7.13 6.05 35.85
CA ALA A 284 -6.92 5.70 34.44
C ALA A 284 -5.55 6.16 33.93
N ARG A 285 -5.10 7.35 34.34
CA ARG A 285 -3.76 7.85 34.01
C ARG A 285 -2.67 6.94 34.59
N GLU A 286 -2.77 6.59 35.87
CA GLU A 286 -1.78 5.73 36.52
C GLU A 286 -1.75 4.33 35.91
N GLU A 287 -2.93 3.72 35.65
CA GLU A 287 -3.04 2.44 34.97
C GLU A 287 -2.41 2.51 33.56
N PHE A 288 -2.76 3.52 32.77
CA PHE A 288 -2.24 3.66 31.41
C PHE A 288 -0.72 3.87 31.38
N VAL A 289 -0.19 4.72 32.26
CA VAL A 289 1.26 4.99 32.35
C VAL A 289 2.03 3.74 32.78
N ASN A 290 1.51 2.99 33.75
CA ASN A 290 2.20 1.83 34.28
C ASN A 290 2.06 0.58 33.43
N ASP A 291 0.89 0.35 32.82
CA ASP A 291 0.58 -0.91 32.13
C ASP A 291 -0.03 -0.72 30.73
N GLY A 292 -0.33 0.30 30.17
CA GLY A 292 -0.99 0.59 28.89
C GLY A 292 -0.66 -0.32 27.67
N GLN A 293 -0.47 -1.63 27.88
CA GLN A 293 -0.11 -2.65 26.89
C GLN A 293 -1.22 -3.72 26.80
N ILE A 294 -1.06 -4.68 25.86
CA ILE A 294 -2.00 -5.82 25.74
C ILE A 294 -1.80 -6.76 26.93
N PRO A 295 -2.84 -7.03 27.75
CA PRO A 295 -2.76 -7.93 28.91
C PRO A 295 -2.94 -9.40 28.48
N TRP A 296 -1.95 -10.00 27.81
CA TRP A 296 -2.06 -11.34 27.21
C TRP A 296 -2.54 -12.41 28.20
N ASN A 297 -1.99 -12.44 29.43
CA ASN A 297 -2.40 -13.44 30.41
C ASN A 297 -3.89 -13.31 30.76
N THR A 298 -4.40 -12.08 30.91
CA THR A 298 -5.83 -11.85 31.17
C THR A 298 -6.70 -12.35 30.00
N LEU A 299 -6.21 -12.27 28.74
CA LEU A 299 -6.96 -12.79 27.60
C LEU A 299 -7.02 -14.32 27.59
N TYR A 300 -5.94 -14.98 28.02
CA TYR A 300 -5.93 -16.43 28.22
C TYR A 300 -6.86 -16.84 29.36
N ASP A 301 -6.78 -16.14 30.51
CA ASP A 301 -7.62 -16.41 31.69
C ASP A 301 -9.12 -16.26 31.38
N ALA A 302 -9.49 -15.34 30.48
CA ALA A 302 -10.88 -15.16 30.06
C ALA A 302 -11.42 -16.34 29.20
N ASN A 303 -10.55 -17.20 28.69
CA ASN A 303 -10.88 -18.34 27.84
C ASN A 303 -10.87 -19.69 28.59
N ILE A 304 -10.65 -19.68 29.91
CA ILE A 304 -10.64 -20.88 30.76
C ILE A 304 -11.56 -20.68 31.97
N ASP A 305 -12.06 -21.79 32.54
CA ASP A 305 -12.84 -21.74 33.78
C ASP A 305 -11.94 -21.70 35.04
N SER A 306 -12.57 -21.59 36.22
CA SER A 306 -11.86 -21.57 37.48
C SER A 306 -11.08 -22.86 37.83
N GLN A 307 -11.33 -23.95 37.12
CA GLN A 307 -10.64 -25.23 37.22
C GLN A 307 -9.55 -25.39 36.16
N GLY A 308 -9.37 -24.39 35.24
CA GLY A 308 -8.40 -24.44 34.16
C GLY A 308 -8.88 -25.19 32.91
N ASN A 309 -10.17 -25.51 32.80
CA ASN A 309 -10.71 -26.12 31.59
C ASN A 309 -10.97 -25.06 30.51
N ALA A 310 -10.67 -25.40 29.27
CA ALA A 310 -10.90 -24.54 28.12
C ALA A 310 -12.40 -24.27 27.90
N LEU A 311 -12.77 -23.00 27.82
CA LEU A 311 -14.11 -22.52 27.47
C LEU A 311 -14.19 -22.17 25.99
N ARG A 312 -15.39 -21.79 25.52
CA ARG A 312 -15.56 -21.10 24.24
C ARG A 312 -14.89 -19.73 24.32
N ALA A 313 -14.19 -19.34 23.26
CA ALA A 313 -13.36 -18.15 23.29
C ALA A 313 -14.14 -16.85 23.48
N SER A 314 -13.72 -16.08 24.46
CA SER A 314 -14.03 -14.66 24.62
C SER A 314 -13.12 -13.76 23.78
N TYR A 315 -11.87 -14.19 23.59
CA TYR A 315 -10.87 -13.51 22.79
C TYR A 315 -10.11 -14.52 21.95
N ILE A 316 -9.81 -14.16 20.71
CA ILE A 316 -8.92 -14.92 19.82
C ILE A 316 -7.96 -13.97 19.10
N LEU A 317 -6.91 -14.51 18.54
CA LEU A 317 -6.09 -13.83 17.54
C LEU A 317 -6.53 -14.29 16.15
N GLN A 318 -6.92 -13.37 15.28
CA GLN A 318 -7.29 -13.65 13.89
C GLN A 318 -6.23 -13.10 12.92
N ASP A 319 -6.22 -13.64 11.71
CA ASP A 319 -5.58 -13.04 10.54
C ASP A 319 -6.64 -12.55 9.55
N ASP A 320 -6.50 -11.31 9.07
CA ASP A 320 -7.11 -10.86 7.83
C ASP A 320 -6.16 -11.26 6.70
N VAL A 321 -6.58 -12.22 5.87
CA VAL A 321 -5.78 -12.82 4.81
C VAL A 321 -6.21 -12.31 3.46
N SER A 322 -5.24 -11.87 2.64
CA SER A 322 -5.42 -11.67 1.20
C SER A 322 -4.46 -12.59 0.47
N LYS A 323 -4.99 -13.52 -0.32
CA LYS A 323 -4.22 -14.46 -1.14
C LYS A 323 -4.41 -14.10 -2.61
N ASP A 324 -3.36 -13.52 -3.19
CA ASP A 324 -3.36 -13.05 -4.56
C ASP A 324 -2.75 -14.09 -5.50
N THR A 325 -3.35 -14.23 -6.67
CA THR A 325 -2.74 -14.90 -7.84
C THR A 325 -2.88 -13.96 -9.02
N GLN A 326 -1.77 -13.50 -9.58
CA GLN A 326 -1.74 -12.52 -10.65
C GLN A 326 -0.85 -12.97 -11.80
N VAL A 327 -1.38 -12.86 -13.02
CA VAL A 327 -0.63 -12.99 -14.28
C VAL A 327 -0.52 -11.62 -14.92
N GLN A 328 0.62 -11.33 -15.52
CA GLN A 328 0.89 -10.06 -16.19
C GLN A 328 1.58 -10.30 -17.53
N PHE A 329 1.24 -9.47 -18.48
CA PHE A 329 1.88 -9.40 -19.78
C PHE A 329 2.20 -7.93 -20.10
N SER A 330 3.38 -7.68 -20.67
CA SER A 330 3.76 -6.36 -21.18
C SER A 330 4.63 -6.55 -22.42
N SER A 331 4.37 -5.77 -23.47
CA SER A 331 5.23 -5.70 -24.66
C SER A 331 5.54 -4.24 -24.95
N ILE A 332 6.82 -3.89 -24.91
CA ILE A 332 7.33 -2.51 -24.93
C ILE A 332 8.23 -2.33 -26.14
N LEU A 333 7.84 -1.45 -27.03
CA LEU A 333 8.57 -1.07 -28.23
C LEU A 333 9.35 0.22 -27.97
N PHE A 334 10.63 0.22 -28.34
CA PHE A 334 11.47 1.40 -28.47
C PHE A 334 12.01 1.44 -29.90
N SER A 335 11.88 2.58 -30.59
CA SER A 335 12.39 2.74 -31.95
C SER A 335 12.91 4.15 -32.20
N GLU A 336 14.16 4.27 -32.59
CA GLU A 336 14.74 5.50 -33.13
C GLU A 336 14.40 5.62 -34.60
N LEU A 337 13.27 6.27 -34.91
CA LEU A 337 12.81 6.46 -36.28
C LEU A 337 13.79 7.31 -37.11
N THR A 338 14.36 8.32 -36.49
CA THR A 338 15.41 9.17 -37.04
C THR A 338 16.41 9.55 -35.93
N SER A 339 17.48 10.24 -36.28
CA SER A 339 18.42 10.79 -35.26
C SER A 339 17.75 11.75 -34.24
N ASN A 340 16.59 12.27 -34.58
CA ASN A 340 15.88 13.28 -33.77
C ASN A 340 14.55 12.78 -33.19
N ILE A 341 14.03 11.65 -33.66
CA ILE A 341 12.69 11.16 -33.33
C ILE A 341 12.77 9.75 -32.76
N THR A 342 12.32 9.58 -31.54
CA THR A 342 12.19 8.29 -30.85
C THR A 342 10.70 8.00 -30.60
N LEU A 343 10.27 6.80 -30.95
CA LEU A 343 8.93 6.28 -30.65
C LEU A 343 9.02 5.26 -29.52
N ASN A 344 8.16 5.40 -28.51
CA ASN A 344 7.91 4.41 -27.47
C ASN A 344 6.45 3.99 -27.53
N ALA A 345 6.17 2.70 -27.42
CA ALA A 345 4.81 2.20 -27.29
C ALA A 345 4.80 0.96 -26.37
N ALA A 346 3.71 0.73 -25.68
CA ALA A 346 3.52 -0.53 -24.97
C ALA A 346 2.05 -0.93 -24.93
N VAL A 347 1.86 -2.24 -24.82
CA VAL A 347 0.59 -2.87 -24.46
C VAL A 347 0.79 -3.71 -23.21
N ASN A 348 -0.17 -3.64 -22.29
CA ASN A 348 -0.10 -4.32 -20.99
C ASN A 348 -1.43 -5.02 -20.72
N TYR A 349 -1.35 -6.18 -20.07
CA TYR A 349 -2.48 -6.90 -19.53
C TYR A 349 -2.14 -7.44 -18.15
N ARG A 350 -3.09 -7.36 -17.22
CA ARG A 350 -2.97 -7.89 -15.85
C ARG A 350 -4.27 -8.54 -15.47
N SER A 351 -4.19 -9.78 -15.01
CA SER A 351 -5.34 -10.52 -14.46
C SER A 351 -5.04 -10.91 -13.03
N LEU A 352 -5.96 -10.64 -12.13
CA LEU A 352 -5.87 -10.90 -10.70
C LEU A 352 -7.06 -11.74 -10.24
N LYS A 353 -6.78 -12.78 -9.45
CA LYS A 353 -7.72 -13.38 -8.50
C LYS A 353 -7.18 -13.17 -7.09
N SER A 354 -7.97 -12.53 -6.22
CA SER A 354 -7.64 -12.27 -4.82
C SER A 354 -8.68 -12.91 -3.92
N GLU A 355 -8.29 -13.96 -3.17
CA GLU A 355 -9.10 -14.58 -2.13
C GLU A 355 -8.92 -13.78 -0.83
N ASN A 356 -10.02 -13.32 -0.21
CA ASN A 356 -10.00 -12.49 0.99
C ASN A 356 -10.87 -13.13 2.07
N TYR A 357 -10.28 -13.43 3.23
CA TYR A 357 -10.97 -14.08 4.33
C TYR A 357 -10.36 -13.75 5.68
N ALA A 358 -11.13 -13.90 6.75
CA ALA A 358 -10.60 -13.99 8.11
C ALA A 358 -10.28 -15.44 8.44
N GLN A 359 -9.22 -15.67 9.22
CA GLN A 359 -8.79 -16.97 9.67
C GLN A 359 -8.44 -16.93 11.16
N VAL A 360 -8.82 -17.95 11.91
CA VAL A 360 -8.41 -18.10 13.31
C VAL A 360 -6.92 -18.41 13.34
N ARG A 361 -6.12 -17.51 13.96
CA ARG A 361 -4.68 -17.67 14.10
C ARG A 361 -4.28 -18.39 15.39
N ASP A 362 -4.96 -18.07 16.50
CA ASP A 362 -4.66 -18.60 17.83
C ASP A 362 -5.92 -18.45 18.70
N LEU A 363 -6.36 -19.54 19.29
CA LEU A 363 -7.54 -19.61 20.16
C LEU A 363 -7.29 -19.08 21.58
N LEU A 364 -6.07 -18.67 21.92
CA LEU A 364 -5.67 -18.17 23.24
C LEU A 364 -6.12 -19.09 24.38
N GLY A 365 -5.91 -20.40 24.22
CA GLY A 365 -6.24 -21.42 25.21
C GLY A 365 -7.69 -21.90 25.25
N SER A 366 -8.57 -21.36 24.41
CA SER A 366 -9.98 -21.83 24.33
C SER A 366 -10.12 -23.12 23.52
N ASN A 367 -11.34 -23.72 23.59
CA ASN A 367 -11.69 -24.94 22.87
C ASN A 367 -12.39 -24.71 21.51
N GLY A 368 -12.54 -23.45 21.08
CA GLY A 368 -13.15 -23.05 19.82
C GLY A 368 -13.82 -21.67 19.93
N PHE A 369 -14.13 -21.09 18.77
CA PHE A 369 -14.77 -19.77 18.65
C PHE A 369 -16.11 -19.93 17.92
N LEU A 370 -17.18 -19.29 18.42
CA LEU A 370 -18.47 -19.26 17.75
C LEU A 370 -18.43 -18.19 16.64
N ASP A 371 -18.63 -18.59 15.39
CA ASP A 371 -18.55 -17.74 14.21
C ASP A 371 -19.85 -16.93 14.02
N ILE A 372 -19.99 -15.87 14.81
CA ILE A 372 -21.10 -14.92 14.72
C ILE A 372 -20.56 -13.48 14.73
N ASP A 373 -21.35 -12.56 14.22
CA ASP A 373 -21.16 -11.12 14.37
C ASP A 373 -21.91 -10.63 15.62
N THR A 374 -21.17 -10.38 16.68
CA THR A 374 -21.71 -9.91 17.96
C THR A 374 -22.15 -8.44 17.94
N PHE A 375 -21.90 -7.73 16.85
CA PHE A 375 -22.32 -6.35 16.61
C PHE A 375 -23.50 -6.27 15.63
N ALA A 376 -24.00 -7.41 15.13
CA ALA A 376 -25.19 -7.45 14.29
C ALA A 376 -26.40 -6.92 15.06
N ASN A 377 -27.26 -6.16 14.39
CA ASN A 377 -28.45 -5.57 14.98
C ASN A 377 -29.35 -6.66 15.58
N SER A 378 -29.64 -6.58 16.88
CA SER A 378 -30.62 -7.41 17.54
C SER A 378 -31.82 -6.56 17.93
N GLU A 379 -32.98 -6.81 17.33
CA GLU A 379 -34.25 -6.17 17.72
C GLU A 379 -34.64 -6.42 19.20
N SER A 380 -33.94 -7.28 19.90
CA SER A 380 -34.24 -7.72 21.25
C SER A 380 -33.44 -7.09 22.38
N GLY A 381 -32.51 -6.15 22.11
CA GLY A 381 -31.88 -5.30 23.14
C GLY A 381 -31.00 -5.99 24.20
N ASP A 382 -30.72 -7.29 24.11
CA ASP A 382 -30.01 -8.06 25.11
C ASP A 382 -28.53 -8.38 24.77
N GLY A 383 -28.02 -7.74 23.70
CA GLY A 383 -26.58 -7.75 23.37
C GLY A 383 -25.98 -9.08 22.90
N ALA A 384 -26.80 -10.12 22.86
CA ALA A 384 -26.47 -11.38 22.20
C ALA A 384 -27.22 -11.38 20.88
N GLY A 385 -26.51 -11.25 19.75
CA GLY A 385 -27.12 -11.29 18.42
C GLY A 385 -28.17 -12.39 18.34
N ASP A 386 -29.36 -12.07 17.81
CA ASP A 386 -30.48 -13.01 17.78
C ASP A 386 -30.13 -14.20 16.86
N LEU A 387 -29.67 -15.27 17.47
CA LEU A 387 -29.39 -16.53 16.79
C LEU A 387 -30.63 -17.13 16.12
N GLN A 388 -31.85 -16.71 16.53
CA GLN A 388 -33.11 -17.22 15.96
C GLN A 388 -33.42 -16.58 14.60
N THR A 389 -33.01 -15.33 14.38
CA THR A 389 -33.25 -14.62 13.12
C THR A 389 -32.09 -14.79 12.11
N ASN A 390 -31.00 -15.46 12.46
CA ASN A 390 -29.80 -15.62 11.65
C ASN A 390 -29.05 -14.32 11.32
N ILE A 391 -29.44 -13.17 11.85
CA ILE A 391 -28.82 -11.86 11.57
C ILE A 391 -27.35 -11.88 11.99
N ALA A 392 -27.05 -12.46 13.13
CA ALA A 392 -25.70 -12.55 13.67
C ALA A 392 -24.79 -13.57 12.97
N GLN A 393 -25.31 -14.38 12.05
CA GLN A 393 -24.51 -15.41 11.40
C GLN A 393 -23.52 -14.81 10.41
N SER A 394 -22.24 -15.17 10.53
CA SER A 394 -21.23 -14.84 9.52
C SER A 394 -21.51 -15.54 8.18
N ASP A 395 -22.10 -16.73 8.25
CA ASP A 395 -22.57 -17.49 7.10
C ASP A 395 -23.88 -18.24 7.46
N VAL A 396 -25.04 -17.74 7.01
CA VAL A 396 -26.35 -18.37 7.28
C VAL A 396 -26.50 -19.75 6.65
N ARG A 397 -25.63 -20.11 5.72
CA ARG A 397 -25.60 -21.45 5.10
C ARG A 397 -24.94 -22.49 6.01
N ASN A 398 -24.17 -22.06 6.99
CA ASN A 398 -23.53 -22.87 8.01
C ASN A 398 -23.69 -22.21 9.39
N PRO A 399 -24.95 -22.13 9.92
CA PRO A 399 -25.21 -21.36 11.13
C PRO A 399 -24.58 -22.00 12.38
N ASN A 400 -24.29 -21.17 13.37
CA ASN A 400 -23.75 -21.55 14.68
C ASN A 400 -22.43 -22.37 14.60
N ARG A 401 -21.63 -22.13 13.58
CA ARG A 401 -20.39 -22.84 13.36
C ARG A 401 -19.38 -22.52 14.46
N ILE A 402 -18.76 -23.56 15.00
CA ILE A 402 -17.62 -23.44 15.92
C ILE A 402 -16.36 -23.69 15.11
N VAL A 403 -15.44 -22.72 15.14
CA VAL A 403 -14.21 -22.75 14.37
C VAL A 403 -12.99 -22.95 15.28
N GLY A 404 -12.00 -23.64 14.75
CA GLY A 404 -10.69 -23.91 15.35
C GLY A 404 -9.58 -23.12 14.66
N GLU A 405 -8.34 -23.31 15.15
CA GLU A 405 -7.15 -22.71 14.52
C GLU A 405 -7.01 -23.17 13.06
N GLY A 406 -6.77 -22.20 12.18
CA GLY A 406 -6.64 -22.43 10.74
C GLY A 406 -7.96 -22.37 9.97
N ASP A 407 -9.12 -22.36 10.64
CA ASP A 407 -10.42 -22.27 9.96
C ASP A 407 -10.69 -20.84 9.47
N ARG A 408 -11.33 -20.74 8.28
CA ARG A 408 -11.89 -19.48 7.79
C ARG A 408 -13.18 -19.16 8.55
N TYR A 409 -13.38 -17.90 8.88
CA TYR A 409 -14.57 -17.44 9.59
C TYR A 409 -14.88 -15.98 9.27
N LYS A 410 -15.97 -15.44 9.80
CA LYS A 410 -16.37 -14.03 9.75
C LYS A 410 -16.68 -13.52 8.35
N TYR A 411 -15.77 -13.63 7.39
CA TYR A 411 -16.00 -13.29 5.99
C TYR A 411 -15.11 -14.11 5.06
N ASN A 412 -15.62 -14.38 3.86
CA ASN A 412 -14.89 -15.07 2.80
C ASN A 412 -15.42 -14.62 1.43
N PHE A 413 -14.57 -14.00 0.62
CA PHE A 413 -14.93 -13.54 -0.72
C PHE A 413 -13.71 -13.47 -1.64
N ASP A 414 -13.99 -13.58 -2.94
CA ASP A 414 -13.00 -13.39 -4.00
C ASP A 414 -13.19 -12.02 -4.67
N ILE A 415 -12.10 -11.45 -5.15
CA ILE A 415 -12.10 -10.34 -6.12
C ILE A 415 -11.40 -10.83 -7.38
N THR A 416 -12.03 -10.66 -8.52
CA THR A 416 -11.41 -10.83 -9.85
C THR A 416 -11.23 -9.46 -10.49
N ALA A 417 -10.09 -9.23 -11.15
CA ALA A 417 -9.82 -7.97 -11.81
C ALA A 417 -8.95 -8.16 -13.06
N ASP A 418 -9.35 -7.55 -14.16
CA ASP A 418 -8.63 -7.51 -15.43
C ASP A 418 -8.36 -6.07 -15.83
N VAL A 419 -7.10 -5.77 -16.13
CA VAL A 419 -6.65 -4.44 -16.58
C VAL A 419 -5.90 -4.59 -17.89
N SER A 420 -6.40 -3.93 -18.91
CA SER A 420 -5.74 -3.79 -20.23
C SER A 420 -5.36 -2.34 -20.44
N SER A 421 -4.18 -2.07 -20.96
CA SER A 421 -3.78 -0.70 -21.30
C SER A 421 -2.77 -0.68 -22.44
N GLY A 422 -2.77 0.44 -23.14
CA GLY A 422 -1.77 0.75 -24.16
C GLY A 422 -1.36 2.21 -24.11
N PHE A 423 -0.12 2.51 -24.47
CA PHE A 423 0.32 3.88 -24.70
C PHE A 423 1.23 3.98 -25.91
N ALA A 424 1.26 5.18 -26.47
CA ALA A 424 2.24 5.57 -27.49
C ALA A 424 2.81 6.95 -27.13
N GLN A 425 4.10 7.14 -27.37
CA GLN A 425 4.84 8.36 -27.06
C GLN A 425 5.86 8.64 -28.18
N ALA A 426 5.87 9.87 -28.69
CA ALA A 426 6.92 10.35 -29.57
C ALA A 426 7.77 11.40 -28.87
N GLN A 427 9.07 11.23 -28.91
CA GLN A 427 10.07 12.16 -28.35
C GLN A 427 10.86 12.79 -29.49
N PHE A 428 11.03 14.10 -29.43
CA PHE A 428 11.71 14.90 -30.45
C PHE A 428 12.88 15.62 -29.80
N LYS A 429 14.09 15.45 -30.35
CA LYS A 429 15.33 16.05 -29.82
C LYS A 429 15.98 16.95 -30.87
N TYR A 430 15.99 18.24 -30.58
CA TYR A 430 16.62 19.26 -31.44
C TYR A 430 17.65 20.09 -30.64
N SER A 431 18.42 20.88 -31.33
CA SER A 431 19.51 21.67 -30.72
C SER A 431 19.03 22.58 -29.59
N LYS A 432 17.89 23.28 -29.77
CA LYS A 432 17.34 24.24 -28.80
C LYS A 432 16.14 23.75 -28.02
N VAL A 433 15.43 22.74 -28.50
CA VAL A 433 14.22 22.22 -27.85
C VAL A 433 14.16 20.71 -27.96
N ASP A 434 13.92 20.05 -26.83
CA ASP A 434 13.45 18.66 -26.80
C ASP A 434 11.99 18.71 -26.37
N PHE A 435 11.12 17.93 -27.00
CA PHE A 435 9.72 17.83 -26.57
C PHE A 435 9.19 16.42 -26.80
N TYR A 436 8.09 16.11 -26.15
CA TYR A 436 7.40 14.84 -26.33
C TYR A 436 5.89 15.02 -26.27
N LEU A 437 5.18 14.08 -26.90
CA LEU A 437 3.73 13.92 -26.82
C LEU A 437 3.43 12.44 -26.57
N ALA A 438 2.45 12.15 -25.74
CA ALA A 438 2.02 10.79 -25.45
C ALA A 438 0.51 10.72 -25.23
N ALA A 439 -0.06 9.57 -25.64
CA ALA A 439 -1.45 9.21 -25.36
C ALA A 439 -1.52 7.80 -24.78
N SER A 440 -2.53 7.53 -23.96
CA SER A 440 -2.82 6.22 -23.40
C SER A 440 -4.31 5.93 -23.40
N LEU A 441 -4.66 4.66 -23.52
CA LEU A 441 -6.01 4.12 -23.38
C LEU A 441 -5.94 2.89 -22.49
N GLY A 442 -7.01 2.63 -21.74
CA GLY A 442 -7.09 1.46 -20.90
C GLY A 442 -8.54 1.07 -20.57
N ALA A 443 -8.69 -0.17 -20.17
CA ALA A 443 -9.94 -0.71 -19.64
C ALA A 443 -9.63 -1.49 -18.35
N THR A 444 -10.47 -1.31 -17.35
CA THR A 444 -10.38 -1.99 -16.06
C THR A 444 -11.74 -2.60 -15.73
N ASN A 445 -11.76 -3.91 -15.51
CA ASN A 445 -12.94 -4.64 -15.10
C ASN A 445 -12.66 -5.35 -13.79
N TYR A 446 -13.60 -5.32 -12.85
CA TYR A 446 -13.49 -6.10 -11.62
C TYR A 446 -14.85 -6.43 -11.03
N GLN A 447 -14.87 -7.49 -10.22
CA GLN A 447 -16.08 -8.02 -9.60
C GLN A 447 -15.74 -8.66 -8.26
N ARG A 448 -16.66 -8.58 -7.30
CA ARG A 448 -16.61 -9.32 -6.06
C ARG A 448 -17.49 -10.58 -6.18
N ASN A 449 -17.03 -11.69 -5.58
CA ASN A 449 -17.82 -12.91 -5.42
C ASN A 449 -17.82 -13.33 -3.94
N GLY A 450 -18.94 -13.20 -3.27
CA GLY A 450 -19.12 -13.61 -1.88
C GLY A 450 -19.25 -15.13 -1.76
N LEU A 451 -18.46 -15.74 -0.86
CA LEU A 451 -18.46 -17.16 -0.59
C LEU A 451 -19.20 -17.50 0.72
N TYR A 452 -19.48 -16.51 1.56
CA TYR A 452 -20.36 -16.58 2.72
C TYR A 452 -21.60 -15.73 2.51
N GLU A 453 -22.73 -16.18 3.04
CA GLU A 453 -23.98 -15.43 3.09
C GLU A 453 -24.10 -14.76 4.46
N ASN A 454 -23.81 -13.47 4.53
CA ASN A 454 -23.84 -12.70 5.78
C ASN A 454 -25.27 -12.52 6.29
N GLY A 455 -25.46 -12.66 7.60
CA GLY A 455 -26.77 -12.61 8.24
C GLY A 455 -27.52 -11.29 8.05
N ASN A 456 -26.84 -10.15 8.02
CA ASN A 456 -27.46 -8.83 7.74
C ASN A 456 -27.79 -8.61 6.26
N TYR A 457 -27.19 -9.40 5.35
CA TYR A 457 -27.31 -9.22 3.91
C TYR A 457 -27.73 -10.51 3.22
N GLN A 458 -28.81 -11.14 3.74
CA GLN A 458 -29.33 -12.41 3.25
C GLN A 458 -30.09 -12.26 1.92
N GLY A 459 -30.17 -13.34 1.19
CA GLY A 459 -30.96 -13.49 -0.03
C GLY A 459 -30.40 -12.79 -1.25
N GLY A 460 -30.84 -13.21 -2.43
CA GLY A 460 -30.36 -12.67 -3.71
C GLY A 460 -28.83 -12.73 -3.83
N ASN A 461 -28.26 -11.68 -4.41
CA ASN A 461 -26.82 -11.47 -4.51
C ASN A 461 -26.33 -10.39 -3.52
N ASN A 462 -26.98 -10.23 -2.36
CA ASN A 462 -26.64 -9.16 -1.42
C ASN A 462 -25.26 -9.35 -0.78
N SER A 463 -24.90 -10.59 -0.46
CA SER A 463 -23.58 -10.91 0.14
C SER A 463 -22.95 -12.17 -0.46
N PHE A 464 -23.75 -13.19 -0.78
CA PHE A 464 -23.34 -14.43 -1.43
C PHE A 464 -23.44 -14.32 -2.95
N GLY A 465 -22.48 -14.93 -3.68
CA GLY A 465 -22.43 -14.87 -5.14
C GLY A 465 -21.82 -13.58 -5.68
N GLU A 466 -21.99 -13.38 -6.98
CA GLU A 466 -21.35 -12.31 -7.72
C GLU A 466 -22.04 -10.96 -7.50
N SER A 467 -21.25 -9.92 -7.27
CA SER A 467 -21.71 -8.53 -7.29
C SER A 467 -22.01 -8.07 -8.72
N GLU A 468 -22.46 -6.85 -8.89
CA GLU A 468 -22.38 -6.14 -10.17
C GLU A 468 -20.93 -6.12 -10.67
N ALA A 469 -20.76 -6.37 -11.98
CA ALA A 469 -19.47 -6.25 -12.64
C ALA A 469 -19.19 -4.78 -12.97
N LEU A 470 -18.07 -4.25 -12.47
CA LEU A 470 -17.67 -2.87 -12.66
C LEU A 470 -16.67 -2.75 -13.82
N SER A 471 -16.95 -1.83 -14.74
CA SER A 471 -16.14 -1.61 -15.95
C SER A 471 -15.86 -0.12 -16.13
N PHE A 472 -14.57 0.23 -16.32
CA PHE A 472 -14.11 1.60 -16.48
C PHE A 472 -13.21 1.71 -17.70
N SER A 473 -13.38 2.79 -18.47
CA SER A 473 -12.52 3.13 -19.60
C SER A 473 -11.66 4.32 -19.24
N THR A 474 -10.36 4.20 -19.41
CA THR A 474 -9.41 5.25 -19.03
C THR A 474 -8.69 5.80 -20.24
N LEU A 475 -8.37 7.08 -20.19
CA LEU A 475 -7.61 7.77 -21.23
C LEU A 475 -6.57 8.69 -20.61
N GLY A 476 -5.52 8.98 -21.35
CA GLY A 476 -4.50 9.91 -20.91
C GLY A 476 -3.84 10.62 -22.08
N PHE A 477 -3.54 11.90 -21.86
CA PHE A 477 -2.75 12.73 -22.79
C PHE A 477 -1.71 13.48 -21.97
N LYS A 478 -0.48 13.48 -22.44
CA LYS A 478 0.59 14.29 -21.83
C LYS A 478 1.56 14.81 -22.88
N GLY A 479 2.18 15.92 -22.54
CA GLY A 479 3.26 16.49 -23.35
C GLY A 479 4.18 17.33 -22.48
N GLY A 480 5.37 17.57 -22.98
CA GLY A 480 6.34 18.42 -22.30
C GLY A 480 7.43 18.87 -23.25
N ALA A 481 8.11 19.93 -22.85
CA ALA A 481 9.19 20.51 -23.61
C ALA A 481 10.31 21.02 -22.70
N VAL A 482 11.54 20.79 -23.12
CA VAL A 482 12.75 21.37 -22.51
C VAL A 482 13.35 22.37 -23.48
N TYR A 483 13.21 23.66 -23.17
CA TYR A 483 13.84 24.71 -23.94
C TYR A 483 15.23 25.03 -23.38
N LYS A 484 16.25 24.89 -24.22
CA LYS A 484 17.68 25.09 -23.89
C LYS A 484 18.06 26.54 -24.18
N LEU A 485 17.87 27.44 -23.19
CA LEU A 485 18.28 28.85 -23.31
C LEU A 485 19.78 28.93 -23.61
N THR A 486 20.56 28.17 -22.86
CA THR A 486 21.97 27.93 -23.08
C THR A 486 22.32 26.49 -22.68
N GLY A 487 23.59 26.08 -22.81
CA GLY A 487 24.05 24.77 -22.30
C GLY A 487 23.90 24.60 -20.77
N ARG A 488 23.70 25.71 -20.04
CA ARG A 488 23.57 25.71 -18.55
C ARG A 488 22.18 26.04 -18.05
N HIS A 489 21.36 26.73 -18.83
CA HIS A 489 20.05 27.26 -18.45
C HIS A 489 18.95 26.59 -19.29
N LEU A 490 18.02 25.92 -18.62
CA LEU A 490 16.94 25.19 -19.27
C LEU A 490 15.61 25.57 -18.61
N ILE A 491 14.57 25.62 -19.43
CA ILE A 491 13.17 25.67 -18.98
C ILE A 491 12.53 24.34 -19.37
N ASP A 492 11.91 23.67 -18.41
CA ASP A 492 11.27 22.37 -18.57
C ASP A 492 9.81 22.49 -18.15
N VAL A 493 8.89 22.25 -19.09
CA VAL A 493 7.45 22.34 -18.90
C VAL A 493 6.83 20.98 -19.19
N ASN A 494 5.98 20.49 -18.31
CA ASN A 494 5.24 19.24 -18.49
C ASN A 494 3.78 19.44 -18.10
N ALA A 495 2.87 18.96 -18.94
CA ALA A 495 1.44 19.00 -18.67
C ALA A 495 0.79 17.67 -19.06
N GLY A 496 -0.31 17.33 -18.41
CA GLY A 496 -1.07 16.15 -18.74
C GLY A 496 -2.45 16.10 -18.12
N TYR A 497 -3.27 15.30 -18.73
CA TYR A 497 -4.59 14.91 -18.26
C TYR A 497 -4.70 13.40 -18.35
N LEU A 498 -5.22 12.76 -17.31
CA LEU A 498 -5.52 11.33 -17.33
C LEU A 498 -6.75 11.03 -16.48
N THR A 499 -7.43 9.95 -16.85
CA THR A 499 -8.47 9.35 -16.02
C THR A 499 -7.96 8.02 -15.44
N LYS A 500 -8.47 7.65 -14.26
CA LYS A 500 -8.14 6.41 -13.57
C LYS A 500 -9.43 5.74 -13.09
N ALA A 501 -9.51 4.42 -13.20
CA ALA A 501 -10.55 3.66 -12.53
C ALA A 501 -10.45 3.87 -11.02
N PRO A 502 -11.57 3.95 -10.29
CA PRO A 502 -11.56 3.92 -8.83
C PRO A 502 -10.81 2.71 -8.30
N SER A 503 -10.18 2.84 -7.14
CA SER A 503 -9.52 1.68 -6.53
C SER A 503 -10.55 0.63 -6.15
N ILE A 504 -10.26 -0.64 -6.38
CA ILE A 504 -11.17 -1.76 -6.02
C ILE A 504 -11.53 -1.67 -4.54
N ARG A 505 -10.59 -1.28 -3.69
CA ARG A 505 -10.82 -1.08 -2.25
C ARG A 505 -11.95 -0.09 -1.94
N ASN A 506 -12.08 0.98 -2.71
CA ASN A 506 -13.05 2.06 -2.47
C ASN A 506 -14.28 1.93 -3.39
N SER A 507 -14.51 0.77 -4.00
CA SER A 507 -15.65 0.53 -4.90
C SER A 507 -16.79 -0.24 -4.25
N PHE A 508 -16.53 -0.88 -3.11
CA PHE A 508 -17.54 -1.59 -2.33
C PHE A 508 -17.63 -0.96 -0.94
N SER A 509 -18.83 -0.62 -0.49
CA SER A 509 -19.04 0.05 0.80
C SER A 509 -18.48 -0.77 1.97
N ASN A 510 -18.74 -2.08 1.98
CA ASN A 510 -18.15 -3.03 2.90
C ASN A 510 -17.96 -4.40 2.24
N SER A 511 -16.86 -4.59 1.52
CA SER A 511 -16.59 -5.84 0.80
C SER A 511 -16.48 -7.09 1.70
N ARG A 512 -16.33 -6.92 3.02
CA ARG A 512 -16.29 -8.04 3.96
C ARG A 512 -17.69 -8.63 4.23
N GLN A 513 -18.73 -7.81 4.13
CA GLN A 513 -20.10 -8.20 4.50
C GLN A 513 -21.02 -8.32 3.30
N ASN A 514 -20.88 -7.45 2.28
CA ASN A 514 -21.87 -7.36 1.21
C ASN A 514 -21.28 -7.07 -0.17
N ASN A 515 -22.14 -7.13 -1.18
CA ASN A 515 -21.88 -6.86 -2.59
C ASN A 515 -22.19 -5.41 -3.00
N ASN A 516 -22.53 -4.52 -2.05
CA ASN A 516 -22.99 -3.19 -2.35
C ASN A 516 -21.87 -2.33 -2.97
N VAL A 517 -22.09 -1.91 -4.20
CA VAL A 517 -21.22 -0.98 -4.91
C VAL A 517 -21.48 0.44 -4.41
N VAL A 518 -20.44 1.24 -4.33
CA VAL A 518 -20.52 2.66 -3.97
C VAL A 518 -21.38 3.42 -4.99
N GLU A 519 -22.34 4.20 -4.51
CA GLU A 519 -23.21 5.01 -5.38
C GLU A 519 -22.41 6.11 -6.11
N GLY A 520 -22.70 6.30 -7.39
CA GLY A 520 -22.09 7.38 -8.18
C GLY A 520 -20.61 7.19 -8.50
N LEU A 521 -20.11 5.94 -8.48
CA LEU A 521 -18.74 5.61 -8.79
C LEU A 521 -18.42 5.88 -10.26
N VAL A 522 -17.42 6.72 -10.51
CA VAL A 522 -16.95 7.13 -11.84
C VAL A 522 -15.43 7.19 -11.87
N GLU A 523 -14.83 7.32 -13.07
CA GLU A 523 -13.39 7.48 -13.22
C GLU A 523 -12.91 8.78 -12.59
N GLU A 524 -11.84 8.69 -11.79
CA GLU A 524 -11.11 9.87 -11.29
C GLU A 524 -10.48 10.64 -12.44
N LYS A 525 -10.55 11.97 -12.42
CA LYS A 525 -9.93 12.86 -13.40
C LYS A 525 -8.75 13.59 -12.78
N ILE A 526 -7.62 13.56 -13.43
CA ILE A 526 -6.37 14.11 -12.91
C ILE A 526 -5.75 15.06 -13.94
N GLN A 527 -5.46 16.28 -13.50
CA GLN A 527 -4.75 17.30 -14.27
C GLN A 527 -3.41 17.60 -13.61
N ASN A 528 -2.37 17.75 -14.42
CA ASN A 528 -1.03 18.07 -13.95
C ASN A 528 -0.40 19.14 -14.82
N LEU A 529 0.30 20.07 -14.17
CA LEU A 529 1.19 21.03 -14.82
C LEU A 529 2.40 21.26 -13.92
N ASP A 530 3.60 21.17 -14.46
CA ASP A 530 4.80 21.65 -13.80
C ASP A 530 5.72 22.43 -14.74
N VAL A 531 6.34 23.47 -14.20
CA VAL A 531 7.28 24.33 -14.90
C VAL A 531 8.52 24.45 -14.07
N SER A 532 9.67 24.07 -14.63
CA SER A 532 10.96 24.08 -13.94
C SER A 532 11.96 24.97 -14.66
N TYR A 533 12.66 25.81 -13.90
CA TYR A 533 13.90 26.39 -14.33
C TYR A 533 15.05 25.56 -13.77
N ILE A 534 15.96 25.14 -14.64
CA ILE A 534 17.08 24.29 -14.30
C ILE A 534 18.38 25.00 -14.67
N PHE A 535 19.24 25.17 -13.68
CA PHE A 535 20.61 25.62 -13.85
C PHE A 535 21.60 24.48 -13.58
N ARG A 536 22.57 24.28 -14.44
CA ARG A 536 23.61 23.28 -14.27
C ARG A 536 24.98 23.77 -14.74
N SER A 537 25.93 23.69 -13.84
CA SER A 537 27.35 23.93 -14.12
C SER A 537 28.17 22.83 -13.42
N PRO A 538 29.50 22.77 -13.63
CA PRO A 538 30.36 21.82 -12.92
C PRO A 538 30.32 21.96 -11.40
N ILE A 539 30.11 23.17 -10.89
CA ILE A 539 30.13 23.47 -9.44
C ILE A 539 28.75 23.69 -8.83
N LEU A 540 27.73 24.01 -9.63
CA LEU A 540 26.37 24.30 -9.11
C LEU A 540 25.30 23.69 -9.99
N LYS A 541 24.39 22.96 -9.36
CA LYS A 541 23.13 22.53 -9.96
C LYS A 541 22.00 23.08 -9.12
N ALA A 542 21.02 23.69 -9.77
CA ALA A 542 19.83 24.21 -9.12
C ALA A 542 18.61 23.90 -9.96
N ARG A 543 17.48 23.65 -9.31
CA ARG A 543 16.17 23.52 -9.92
C ARG A 543 15.16 24.29 -9.08
N VAL A 544 14.36 25.11 -9.74
CA VAL A 544 13.16 25.73 -9.17
C VAL A 544 11.97 25.23 -9.98
N THR A 545 10.96 24.67 -9.34
CA THR A 545 9.77 24.13 -9.99
C THR A 545 8.52 24.71 -9.37
N GLY A 546 7.63 25.29 -10.18
CA GLY A 546 6.24 25.50 -9.83
C GLY A 546 5.42 24.30 -10.29
N PHE A 547 4.49 23.83 -9.48
CA PHE A 547 3.61 22.71 -9.83
C PHE A 547 2.14 22.96 -9.47
N TYR A 548 1.27 22.33 -10.23
CA TYR A 548 -0.17 22.31 -10.02
C TYR A 548 -0.71 20.92 -10.35
N ASN A 549 -1.47 20.32 -9.42
CA ASN A 549 -2.22 19.08 -9.63
C ASN A 549 -3.66 19.29 -9.15
N ALA A 550 -4.62 18.94 -9.98
CA ALA A 550 -6.03 18.86 -9.61
C ALA A 550 -6.53 17.42 -9.80
N MET A 551 -7.25 16.92 -8.83
CA MET A 551 -7.89 15.61 -8.87
C MET A 551 -9.37 15.79 -8.58
N GLN A 552 -10.22 15.17 -9.39
CA GLN A 552 -11.68 15.26 -9.30
C GLN A 552 -12.29 13.86 -9.30
N ASP A 553 -13.52 13.78 -8.83
CA ASP A 553 -14.31 12.55 -8.79
C ASP A 553 -13.65 11.40 -7.99
N GLN A 554 -12.83 11.75 -6.98
CA GLN A 554 -12.21 10.74 -6.12
C GLN A 554 -13.24 10.17 -5.14
N THR A 555 -13.05 8.90 -4.78
CA THR A 555 -13.88 8.17 -3.81
C THR A 555 -13.01 7.72 -2.65
N ASP A 556 -13.49 7.88 -1.42
CA ASP A 556 -12.84 7.36 -0.21
C ASP A 556 -13.85 6.73 0.73
N ILE A 557 -13.41 5.69 1.46
CA ILE A 557 -14.22 4.98 2.45
C ILE A 557 -13.44 4.93 3.76
N ASN A 558 -14.04 5.46 4.81
CA ASN A 558 -13.51 5.46 6.15
C ASN A 558 -14.40 4.62 7.08
N PHE A 559 -13.78 3.95 8.05
CA PHE A 559 -14.46 3.15 9.06
C PHE A 559 -14.14 3.73 10.43
N PHE A 560 -15.15 4.13 11.19
CA PHE A 560 -14.95 4.63 12.55
C PHE A 560 -16.20 4.45 13.42
N PHE A 561 -15.98 4.44 14.73
CA PHE A 561 -17.06 4.47 15.73
C PHE A 561 -17.42 5.93 16.01
N THR A 562 -18.73 6.23 16.10
CA THR A 562 -19.23 7.56 16.44
C THR A 562 -20.40 7.45 17.42
N GLU A 563 -20.43 8.38 18.39
CA GLU A 563 -21.56 8.57 19.30
C GLU A 563 -22.54 9.62 18.75
N SER A 564 -22.16 10.32 17.66
CA SER A 564 -22.99 11.38 17.04
C SER A 564 -24.11 10.84 16.16
N ILE A 565 -23.96 9.63 15.66
CA ILE A 565 -24.99 8.88 14.95
C ILE A 565 -25.45 7.80 15.90
N GLN A 566 -26.67 7.94 16.41
CA GLN A 566 -27.21 6.98 17.35
C GLN A 566 -27.77 5.79 16.60
N ASN A 567 -27.52 4.58 17.13
CA ASN A 567 -28.28 3.40 16.80
C ASN A 567 -29.71 3.51 17.36
N GLU A 568 -30.58 2.53 17.10
CA GLU A 568 -31.97 2.53 17.57
C GLU A 568 -32.07 2.54 19.10
N ASP A 569 -31.07 2.05 19.82
CA ASP A 569 -31.00 2.01 21.28
C ASP A 569 -30.41 3.31 21.91
N GLY A 570 -30.08 4.30 21.09
CA GLY A 570 -29.50 5.59 21.55
C GLY A 570 -28.00 5.54 21.88
N GLY A 571 -27.33 4.43 21.59
CA GLY A 571 -25.87 4.26 21.68
C GLY A 571 -25.13 4.74 20.44
N GLY A 572 -23.79 4.82 20.52
CA GLY A 572 -22.96 5.07 19.35
C GLY A 572 -22.90 3.82 18.44
N THR A 573 -22.56 4.04 17.18
CA THR A 573 -22.48 2.97 16.17
C THR A 573 -21.16 3.01 15.39
N PHE A 574 -20.80 1.87 14.80
CA PHE A 574 -19.69 1.75 13.88
C PHE A 574 -20.18 2.01 12.45
N VAL A 575 -19.64 3.05 11.81
CA VAL A 575 -20.08 3.48 10.48
C VAL A 575 -19.01 3.31 9.42
N GLN A 576 -19.47 3.05 8.20
CA GLN A 576 -18.70 3.23 6.99
C GLN A 576 -19.12 4.60 6.41
N GLU A 577 -18.20 5.57 6.45
CA GLU A 577 -18.35 6.85 5.77
C GLU A 577 -17.90 6.69 4.33
N VAL A 578 -18.78 6.93 3.40
CA VAL A 578 -18.49 6.92 1.96
C VAL A 578 -18.53 8.36 1.44
N LEU A 579 -17.40 8.79 0.88
CA LEU A 579 -17.24 10.10 0.25
C LEU A 579 -17.05 9.90 -1.26
N THR A 580 -17.90 10.56 -2.07
CA THR A 580 -17.82 10.51 -3.55
C THR A 580 -17.78 11.92 -4.14
N GLY A 581 -17.17 12.04 -5.33
CA GLY A 581 -17.00 13.33 -5.98
C GLY A 581 -16.02 14.25 -5.23
N ILE A 582 -15.01 13.68 -4.55
CA ILE A 582 -14.00 14.47 -3.84
C ILE A 582 -13.14 15.20 -4.87
N GLU A 583 -13.02 16.52 -4.70
CA GLU A 583 -12.11 17.34 -5.48
C GLU A 583 -10.96 17.85 -4.62
N SER A 584 -9.74 17.74 -5.11
CA SER A 584 -8.55 18.22 -4.41
C SER A 584 -7.57 18.93 -5.33
N ARG A 585 -6.85 19.89 -4.78
CA ARG A 585 -5.84 20.67 -5.47
C ARG A 585 -4.53 20.69 -4.67
N ARG A 586 -3.44 20.52 -5.39
CA ARG A 586 -2.08 20.64 -4.87
C ARG A 586 -1.32 21.63 -5.72
N ALA A 587 -0.89 22.75 -5.15
CA ALA A 587 -0.12 23.77 -5.86
C ALA A 587 1.02 24.27 -4.98
N GLY A 588 2.19 24.50 -5.58
CA GLY A 588 3.34 24.94 -4.81
C GLY A 588 4.62 25.10 -5.63
N ALA A 589 5.70 25.34 -4.91
CA ALA A 589 7.04 25.48 -5.45
C ALA A 589 8.02 24.56 -4.73
N GLU A 590 9.00 24.08 -5.48
CA GLU A 590 10.10 23.24 -5.01
C GLU A 590 11.43 23.88 -5.44
N ILE A 591 12.42 23.92 -4.54
CA ILE A 591 13.77 24.41 -4.83
C ILE A 591 14.76 23.34 -4.39
N GLY A 592 15.65 22.94 -5.29
CA GLY A 592 16.75 22.02 -4.99
C GLY A 592 18.09 22.59 -5.46
N ILE A 593 19.10 22.52 -4.60
CA ILE A 593 20.45 23.03 -4.88
C ILE A 593 21.47 21.96 -4.52
N GLU A 594 22.46 21.77 -5.38
CA GLU A 594 23.68 20.98 -5.13
C GLU A 594 24.89 21.82 -5.53
N ALA A 595 25.75 22.15 -4.57
CA ALA A 595 26.94 22.96 -4.79
C ALA A 595 28.22 22.22 -4.39
N GLN A 596 29.18 22.10 -5.31
CA GLN A 596 30.54 21.64 -5.03
C GLN A 596 31.36 22.83 -4.50
N VAL A 597 31.42 22.98 -3.17
CA VAL A 597 32.06 24.16 -2.53
C VAL A 597 33.58 24.03 -2.57
N THR A 598 34.10 22.83 -2.37
CA THR A 598 35.49 22.46 -2.54
C THR A 598 35.61 21.15 -3.30
N PRO A 599 36.77 20.69 -3.75
CA PRO A 599 36.94 19.38 -4.39
C PRO A 599 36.40 18.21 -3.54
N THR A 600 36.37 18.37 -2.22
CA THR A 600 35.95 17.31 -1.27
C THR A 600 34.62 17.59 -0.58
N ILE A 601 34.09 18.82 -0.62
CA ILE A 601 32.86 19.21 0.08
C ILE A 601 31.76 19.55 -0.92
N LYS A 602 30.65 18.83 -0.81
CA LYS A 602 29.44 19.09 -1.57
C LYS A 602 28.29 19.41 -0.61
N LEU A 603 27.66 20.55 -0.82
CA LEU A 603 26.44 20.93 -0.09
C LEU A 603 25.20 20.66 -0.93
N LYS A 604 24.15 20.18 -0.28
CA LYS A 604 22.83 19.94 -0.87
C LYS A 604 21.77 20.57 0.01
N GLY A 605 20.81 21.21 -0.62
CA GLY A 605 19.65 21.78 0.05
C GLY A 605 18.40 21.59 -0.76
N ALA A 606 17.26 21.43 -0.07
CA ALA A 606 15.94 21.39 -0.67
C ALA A 606 14.96 22.16 0.19
N ALA A 607 14.05 22.89 -0.46
CA ALA A 607 12.92 23.55 0.17
C ALA A 607 11.67 23.36 -0.68
N SER A 608 10.52 23.22 -0.03
CA SER A 608 9.23 23.17 -0.69
C SER A 608 8.21 23.97 0.09
N MET A 609 7.39 24.71 -0.63
CA MET A 609 6.24 25.43 -0.09
C MET A 609 5.03 25.11 -0.96
N ALA A 610 3.98 24.57 -0.35
CA ALA A 610 2.80 24.13 -1.09
C ALA A 610 1.53 24.22 -0.26
N GLN A 611 0.41 24.30 -0.96
CA GLN A 611 -0.93 24.19 -0.41
C GLN A 611 -1.60 22.94 -0.97
N TYR A 612 -2.16 22.11 -0.08
CA TYR A 612 -2.94 20.92 -0.39
C TYR A 612 -4.31 21.08 0.23
N VAL A 613 -5.34 21.20 -0.59
CA VAL A 613 -6.70 21.50 -0.13
C VAL A 613 -7.74 20.67 -0.88
N PHE A 614 -8.84 20.38 -0.22
CA PHE A 614 -10.08 20.00 -0.88
C PHE A 614 -10.73 21.27 -1.46
N THR A 615 -11.30 21.17 -2.64
CA THR A 615 -11.85 22.33 -3.38
C THR A 615 -13.38 22.31 -3.44
N ASN A 616 -14.01 21.26 -2.94
CA ASN A 616 -15.45 21.13 -2.83
C ASN A 616 -15.85 20.50 -1.49
N ASN A 617 -17.15 20.42 -1.25
CA ASN A 617 -17.77 19.56 -0.25
C ASN A 617 -18.26 18.32 -1.00
N PRO A 618 -17.64 17.14 -0.78
CA PRO A 618 -18.02 15.92 -1.46
C PRO A 618 -19.41 15.43 -1.02
N ASN A 619 -20.01 14.55 -1.80
CA ASN A 619 -21.19 13.81 -1.34
C ASN A 619 -20.75 12.82 -0.25
N GLN A 620 -21.51 12.80 0.85
CA GLN A 620 -21.26 11.93 1.99
C GLN A 620 -22.50 11.11 2.30
N TYR A 621 -22.32 9.84 2.55
CA TYR A 621 -23.33 9.01 3.20
C TYR A 621 -22.68 8.00 4.13
N PHE A 622 -23.45 7.51 5.10
CA PHE A 622 -23.04 6.53 6.07
C PHE A 622 -23.83 5.24 5.86
N THR A 623 -23.13 4.11 5.98
CA THR A 623 -23.75 2.80 6.12
C THR A 623 -23.29 2.19 7.44
N SER A 624 -24.14 1.34 8.03
CA SER A 624 -23.84 0.60 9.25
C SER A 624 -24.70 -0.66 9.28
N ASP A 625 -24.30 -1.61 10.10
CA ASP A 625 -25.11 -2.79 10.40
C ASP A 625 -26.28 -2.45 11.35
N ASP A 626 -26.25 -1.27 11.98
CA ASP A 626 -27.20 -0.81 12.99
C ASP A 626 -28.37 0.02 12.39
N PHE A 627 -28.46 0.18 11.07
CA PHE A 627 -29.57 0.93 10.47
C PHE A 627 -29.84 0.51 9.01
N ASP A 628 -31.10 0.58 8.62
CA ASP A 628 -31.56 0.24 7.28
C ASP A 628 -31.15 1.31 6.26
N GLY A 629 -30.38 0.89 5.26
CA GLY A 629 -29.98 1.75 4.15
C GLY A 629 -28.99 2.87 4.51
N PRO A 630 -28.53 3.61 3.51
CA PRO A 630 -27.58 4.70 3.72
C PRO A 630 -28.23 5.93 4.35
N LYS A 631 -27.61 6.51 5.40
CA LYS A 631 -27.97 7.82 5.98
C LYS A 631 -27.13 8.92 5.32
N ARG A 632 -27.77 9.99 4.87
CA ARG A 632 -27.17 11.14 4.18
C ARG A 632 -27.22 12.41 5.02
#